data_f1c571d01d7a5ec0f1571b88300630ec
#
_entry.id   f1c571d01d7a5ec0f1571b88300630ec
#
_cell.length_a   1.000
_cell.length_b   1.000
_cell.length_c   1.000
_cell.angle_alpha   90.00
_cell.angle_beta   90.00
_cell.angle_gamma   90.00
#
_symmetry.space_group_name_H-M   'P 1'
#
loop_
_entity.id
_entity.type
_entity.pdbx_description
1 polymer ?
#
loop_
_entity_poly.entity_id
_entity_poly.type
_entity_poly.pdbx_seq_one_letter_code
_entity_poly.pdbx_strand_id
1 'polypeptide(L)'
;MPLRVLFYRNYKAFSGGHLKVWDYFRHVRSSDLHRAEICLDPASAPASPWQGDPGLVDRYDPEGADILFLAGKDWTALAAHPGIEERIPVVNLVQGLRHARPETPHFGFLSRRATRICVSPAVAEALRATGICNGPIHVIPNGIDFDLLPGGGAATGADVFLGGAKQPPLARALAARLQAEGYRVDLQIDPLPRQDYLARMAGAPIAVLLPCAEEGFYLPALEAMALGRVVICPDCGGNRSFCIDGVTALMPPAAVAPLAQAVAEVSRNPGLAQALRQSAKEISKMHDIRSERAAFLDLLRHIGP
;
A
#
# COMPACT_ATOMS: atom_id res chain seq x y z
N MET A 1 -17.22 21.68 -17.87
CA MET A 1 -17.37 21.30 -16.44
C MET A 1 -16.30 20.24 -16.12
N PRO A 2 -15.78 20.14 -14.89
CA PRO A 2 -14.87 19.06 -14.53
C PRO A 2 -15.52 17.69 -14.72
N LEU A 3 -14.75 16.71 -15.21
CA LEU A 3 -15.22 15.34 -15.39
C LEU A 3 -15.49 14.69 -14.03
N ARG A 4 -16.63 14.01 -13.92
CA ARG A 4 -17.06 13.32 -12.71
C ARG A 4 -16.40 11.96 -12.60
N VAL A 5 -15.49 11.80 -11.62
CA VAL A 5 -14.88 10.52 -11.28
C VAL A 5 -15.59 9.95 -10.05
N LEU A 6 -16.36 8.89 -10.26
CA LEU A 6 -17.15 8.26 -9.20
C LEU A 6 -16.44 7.04 -8.62
N PHE A 7 -16.17 7.11 -7.34
CA PHE A 7 -15.62 6.02 -6.54
C PHE A 7 -16.73 5.24 -5.86
N TYR A 8 -16.49 3.97 -5.60
CA TYR A 8 -17.29 3.16 -4.70
C TYR A 8 -16.39 2.47 -3.68
N ARG A 9 -16.84 2.35 -2.42
CA ARG A 9 -16.06 1.65 -1.42
C ARG A 9 -16.89 0.99 -0.32
N ASN A 10 -16.59 -0.28 -0.02
CA ASN A 10 -17.01 -0.95 1.19
C ASN A 10 -15.85 -0.83 2.21
N TYR A 11 -15.94 0.16 3.11
CA TYR A 11 -14.92 0.41 4.13
C TYR A 11 -15.24 -0.34 5.41
N LYS A 12 -14.36 -1.23 5.85
CA LYS A 12 -14.53 -2.00 7.09
C LYS A 12 -13.66 -1.49 8.23
N ALA A 13 -12.38 -1.28 7.95
CA ALA A 13 -11.40 -0.79 8.90
C ALA A 13 -10.21 -0.24 8.13
N PHE A 14 -9.33 0.49 8.82
CA PHE A 14 -8.10 0.98 8.20
C PHE A 14 -7.24 -0.18 7.67
N SER A 15 -6.75 -0.02 6.46
CA SER A 15 -5.75 -0.88 5.83
C SER A 15 -4.99 -0.11 4.75
N GLY A 16 -3.81 -0.57 4.36
CA GLY A 16 -3.06 0.04 3.25
C GLY A 16 -3.87 0.12 1.95
N GLY A 17 -4.73 -0.88 1.70
CA GLY A 17 -5.60 -0.87 0.54
C GLY A 17 -6.68 0.23 0.58
N HIS A 18 -7.25 0.50 1.74
CA HIS A 18 -8.19 1.62 1.91
C HIS A 18 -7.49 2.98 1.87
N LEU A 19 -6.29 3.08 2.48
CA LEU A 19 -5.46 4.28 2.40
C LEU A 19 -5.20 4.67 0.94
N LYS A 20 -4.83 3.71 0.08
CA LYS A 20 -4.53 4.02 -1.33
C LYS A 20 -5.76 4.47 -2.10
N VAL A 21 -6.95 3.91 -1.85
CA VAL A 21 -8.19 4.43 -2.47
C VAL A 21 -8.47 5.86 -2.00
N TRP A 22 -8.22 6.18 -0.73
CA TRP A 22 -8.30 7.54 -0.21
C TRP A 22 -7.28 8.48 -0.87
N ASP A 23 -6.04 8.04 -1.08
CA ASP A 23 -5.03 8.84 -1.77
C ASP A 23 -5.44 9.15 -3.22
N TYR A 24 -5.90 8.14 -3.97
CA TYR A 24 -6.39 8.34 -5.34
C TYR A 24 -7.61 9.28 -5.40
N PHE A 25 -8.51 9.19 -4.43
CA PHE A 25 -9.62 10.14 -4.30
C PHE A 25 -9.12 11.57 -4.08
N ARG A 26 -8.15 11.78 -3.18
CA ARG A 26 -7.51 13.08 -2.95
C ARG A 26 -6.75 13.58 -4.19
N HIS A 27 -6.14 12.69 -4.97
CA HIS A 27 -5.49 13.06 -6.23
C HIS A 27 -6.49 13.66 -7.23
N VAL A 28 -7.66 13.01 -7.42
CA VAL A 28 -8.72 13.57 -8.26
C VAL A 28 -9.17 14.93 -7.74
N ARG A 29 -9.37 15.08 -6.43
CA ARG A 29 -9.79 16.35 -5.81
C ARG A 29 -8.78 17.49 -5.99
N SER A 30 -7.50 17.17 -6.20
CA SER A 30 -6.47 18.19 -6.46
C SER A 30 -6.41 18.62 -7.92
N SER A 31 -7.27 18.11 -8.77
CA SER A 31 -7.33 18.40 -10.22
C SER A 31 -8.43 19.41 -10.52
N ASP A 32 -8.13 20.43 -11.33
CA ASP A 32 -9.13 21.35 -11.83
C ASP A 32 -9.99 20.74 -12.97
N LEU A 33 -9.53 19.64 -13.57
CA LEU A 33 -10.18 18.96 -14.69
C LEU A 33 -11.17 17.88 -14.24
N HIS A 34 -11.12 17.46 -12.98
CA HIS A 34 -11.89 16.34 -12.47
C HIS A 34 -12.55 16.69 -11.15
N ARG A 35 -13.72 16.08 -10.89
CA ARG A 35 -14.44 16.15 -9.62
C ARG A 35 -14.54 14.74 -9.03
N ALA A 36 -14.00 14.55 -7.84
CA ALA A 36 -14.12 13.29 -7.14
C ALA A 36 -15.42 13.20 -6.36
N GLU A 37 -16.17 12.12 -6.58
CA GLU A 37 -17.30 11.71 -5.76
C GLU A 37 -17.11 10.27 -5.29
N ILE A 38 -17.62 9.94 -4.11
CA ILE A 38 -17.56 8.59 -3.57
C ILE A 38 -18.89 8.21 -2.94
N CYS A 39 -19.38 7.03 -3.26
CA CYS A 39 -20.48 6.39 -2.54
C CYS A 39 -19.90 5.26 -1.69
N LEU A 40 -20.26 5.24 -0.41
CA LEU A 40 -19.90 4.15 0.50
C LEU A 40 -20.98 3.07 0.46
N ASP A 41 -20.55 1.82 0.49
CA ASP A 41 -21.44 0.68 0.73
C ASP A 41 -22.18 0.87 2.05
N PRO A 42 -23.49 0.61 2.14
CA PRO A 42 -24.28 0.75 3.37
C PRO A 42 -23.70 -0.05 4.56
N ALA A 43 -22.95 -1.11 4.30
CA ALA A 43 -22.27 -1.90 5.33
C ALA A 43 -20.89 -1.33 5.71
N SER A 44 -20.52 -0.13 5.26
CA SER A 44 -19.25 0.50 5.62
C SER A 44 -19.24 0.96 7.07
N ALA A 45 -18.06 0.87 7.71
CA ALA A 45 -17.87 1.37 9.07
C ALA A 45 -18.00 2.90 9.12
N PRO A 46 -18.62 3.47 10.20
CA PRO A 46 -18.82 4.91 10.33
C PRO A 46 -17.53 5.74 10.32
N ALA A 47 -16.43 5.18 10.83
CA ALA A 47 -15.13 5.86 10.94
C ALA A 47 -14.32 5.80 9.64
N SER A 48 -14.96 6.04 8.48
CA SER A 48 -14.25 6.09 7.20
C SER A 48 -13.55 7.43 6.99
N PRO A 49 -12.45 7.50 6.22
CA PRO A 49 -11.76 8.76 5.94
C PRO A 49 -12.58 9.72 5.07
N TRP A 50 -13.65 9.22 4.43
CA TRP A 50 -14.57 10.05 3.62
C TRP A 50 -15.71 10.64 4.41
N GLN A 51 -15.86 10.31 5.71
CA GLN A 51 -16.93 10.84 6.53
C GLN A 51 -16.83 12.37 6.66
N GLY A 52 -17.89 13.08 6.27
CA GLY A 52 -17.91 14.54 6.25
C GLY A 52 -17.19 15.18 5.05
N ASP A 53 -16.66 14.39 4.14
CA ASP A 53 -16.07 14.92 2.91
C ASP A 53 -17.17 15.41 1.95
N PRO A 54 -17.05 16.61 1.34
CA PRO A 54 -18.06 17.15 0.43
C PRO A 54 -18.23 16.34 -0.86
N GLY A 55 -17.32 15.43 -1.19
CA GLY A 55 -17.46 14.48 -2.30
C GLY A 55 -18.18 13.19 -1.94
N LEU A 56 -18.57 13.00 -0.67
CA LEU A 56 -19.39 11.85 -0.27
C LEU A 56 -20.82 12.03 -0.79
N VAL A 57 -21.31 11.03 -1.55
CA VAL A 57 -22.67 11.04 -2.09
C VAL A 57 -23.48 9.87 -1.53
N ASP A 58 -24.78 10.10 -1.32
CA ASP A 58 -25.68 9.12 -0.68
C ASP A 58 -26.06 7.97 -1.63
N ARG A 59 -26.02 8.23 -2.95
CA ARG A 59 -26.46 7.28 -3.95
C ARG A 59 -25.35 6.98 -4.94
N TYR A 60 -25.12 5.69 -5.20
CA TYR A 60 -24.24 5.25 -6.28
C TYR A 60 -24.98 5.36 -7.62
N ASP A 61 -24.56 6.32 -8.43
CA ASP A 61 -25.12 6.57 -9.77
C ASP A 61 -24.01 6.47 -10.83
N PRO A 62 -23.68 5.24 -11.25
CA PRO A 62 -22.61 5.03 -12.20
C PRO A 62 -22.96 5.49 -13.64
N GLU A 63 -24.25 5.56 -14.01
CA GLU A 63 -24.68 6.01 -15.34
C GLU A 63 -24.40 7.50 -15.56
N GLY A 64 -24.40 8.30 -14.49
CA GLY A 64 -24.11 9.73 -14.53
C GLY A 64 -22.63 10.07 -14.36
N ALA A 65 -21.73 9.08 -14.27
CA ALA A 65 -20.30 9.31 -14.15
C ALA A 65 -19.62 9.45 -15.51
N ASP A 66 -18.56 10.25 -15.58
CA ASP A 66 -17.66 10.28 -16.74
C ASP A 66 -16.59 9.18 -16.64
N ILE A 67 -16.16 8.86 -15.43
CA ILE A 67 -15.17 7.79 -15.13
C ILE A 67 -15.58 7.08 -13.84
N LEU A 68 -15.50 5.75 -13.82
CA LEU A 68 -15.68 4.93 -12.61
C LEU A 68 -14.32 4.52 -12.06
N PHE A 69 -14.11 4.68 -10.73
CA PHE A 69 -12.91 4.20 -10.05
C PHE A 69 -13.26 3.07 -9.08
N LEU A 70 -12.68 1.89 -9.32
CA LEU A 70 -12.98 0.67 -8.57
C LEU A 70 -11.70 0.01 -8.05
N ALA A 71 -11.74 -0.55 -6.85
CA ALA A 71 -10.63 -1.28 -6.26
C ALA A 71 -11.10 -2.58 -5.60
N GLY A 72 -10.36 -3.67 -5.81
CA GLY A 72 -10.66 -4.95 -5.18
C GLY A 72 -12.04 -5.49 -5.57
N LYS A 73 -12.96 -5.62 -4.60
CA LYS A 73 -14.33 -6.14 -4.79
C LYS A 73 -15.35 -5.06 -5.13
N ASP A 74 -14.96 -3.81 -5.30
CA ASP A 74 -15.90 -2.71 -5.60
C ASP A 74 -16.66 -2.92 -6.92
N TRP A 75 -16.14 -3.78 -7.80
CA TRP A 75 -16.85 -4.27 -9.00
C TRP A 75 -18.23 -4.83 -8.71
N THR A 76 -18.50 -5.33 -7.52
CA THR A 76 -19.83 -5.84 -7.13
C THR A 76 -20.90 -4.74 -7.13
N ALA A 77 -20.51 -3.47 -6.97
CA ALA A 77 -21.44 -2.34 -7.07
C ALA A 77 -22.05 -2.17 -8.46
N LEU A 78 -21.39 -2.72 -9.49
CA LEU A 78 -21.89 -2.69 -10.87
C LEU A 78 -22.79 -3.89 -11.23
N ALA A 79 -23.18 -4.73 -10.26
CA ALA A 79 -24.01 -5.92 -10.54
C ALA A 79 -25.39 -5.54 -11.12
N ALA A 80 -25.94 -4.38 -10.71
CA ALA A 80 -27.20 -3.85 -11.26
C ALA A 80 -27.04 -3.10 -12.59
N HIS A 81 -25.82 -2.93 -13.10
CA HIS A 81 -25.47 -2.16 -14.30
C HIS A 81 -24.63 -3.01 -15.27
N PRO A 82 -25.14 -4.12 -15.79
CA PRO A 82 -24.37 -5.02 -16.66
C PRO A 82 -23.92 -4.31 -17.94
N GLY A 83 -22.62 -4.45 -18.27
CA GLY A 83 -22.04 -3.86 -19.48
C GLY A 83 -21.82 -2.35 -19.43
N ILE A 84 -21.92 -1.70 -18.26
CA ILE A 84 -21.70 -0.26 -18.13
C ILE A 84 -20.25 0.13 -18.51
N GLU A 85 -19.28 -0.77 -18.27
CA GLU A 85 -17.88 -0.58 -18.61
C GLU A 85 -17.59 -0.51 -20.11
N GLU A 86 -18.55 -0.83 -20.96
CA GLU A 86 -18.45 -0.63 -22.41
C GLU A 86 -18.81 0.81 -22.83
N ARG A 87 -19.51 1.54 -21.98
CA ARG A 87 -19.98 2.91 -22.22
C ARG A 87 -19.24 3.94 -21.39
N ILE A 88 -18.91 3.60 -20.16
CA ILE A 88 -18.23 4.47 -19.19
C ILE A 88 -16.87 3.89 -18.86
N PRO A 89 -15.78 4.66 -19.07
CA PRO A 89 -14.44 4.21 -18.73
C PRO A 89 -14.31 3.81 -17.25
N VAL A 90 -13.68 2.67 -17.01
CA VAL A 90 -13.37 2.18 -15.66
C VAL A 90 -11.89 2.23 -15.41
N VAL A 91 -11.47 2.87 -14.34
CA VAL A 91 -10.14 2.75 -13.75
C VAL A 91 -10.19 1.73 -12.63
N ASN A 92 -9.38 0.69 -12.73
CA ASN A 92 -9.34 -0.37 -11.73
C ASN A 92 -7.98 -0.41 -11.00
N LEU A 93 -7.96 -0.05 -9.73
CA LEU A 93 -6.78 -0.14 -8.88
C LEU A 93 -6.57 -1.57 -8.39
N VAL A 94 -5.48 -2.19 -8.80
CA VAL A 94 -5.10 -3.57 -8.47
C VAL A 94 -3.93 -3.56 -7.48
N GLN A 95 -4.22 -3.94 -6.24
CA GLN A 95 -3.32 -3.79 -5.11
C GLN A 95 -2.71 -5.12 -4.62
N GLY A 96 -2.88 -6.23 -5.33
CA GLY A 96 -2.36 -7.51 -4.86
C GLY A 96 -2.39 -8.61 -5.89
N LEU A 97 -1.48 -9.57 -5.71
CA LEU A 97 -1.30 -10.74 -6.58
C LEU A 97 -2.53 -11.67 -6.62
N ARG A 98 -3.36 -11.63 -5.57
CA ARG A 98 -4.61 -12.42 -5.50
C ARG A 98 -5.56 -12.18 -6.68
N HIS A 99 -5.46 -11.02 -7.37
CA HIS A 99 -6.28 -10.75 -8.54
C HIS A 99 -5.95 -11.68 -9.71
N ALA A 100 -4.73 -12.21 -9.78
CA ALA A 100 -4.28 -13.16 -10.79
C ALA A 100 -4.58 -14.63 -10.44
N ARG A 101 -5.27 -14.90 -9.32
CA ARG A 101 -5.59 -16.25 -8.85
C ARG A 101 -7.01 -16.66 -9.23
N PRO A 102 -7.18 -17.73 -10.04
CA PRO A 102 -8.49 -18.17 -10.53
C PRO A 102 -9.52 -18.47 -9.44
N GLU A 103 -9.06 -18.92 -8.25
CA GLU A 103 -9.90 -19.27 -7.11
C GLU A 103 -10.45 -18.06 -6.36
N THR A 104 -10.03 -16.85 -6.70
CA THR A 104 -10.49 -15.63 -6.02
C THR A 104 -11.59 -14.91 -6.81
N PRO A 105 -12.54 -14.26 -6.13
CA PRO A 105 -13.55 -13.46 -6.81
C PRO A 105 -12.98 -12.32 -7.67
N HIS A 106 -11.75 -11.87 -7.36
CA HIS A 106 -11.09 -10.78 -8.08
C HIS A 106 -10.70 -11.18 -9.50
N PHE A 107 -10.41 -12.46 -9.73
CA PHE A 107 -9.98 -12.97 -11.03
C PHE A 107 -11.05 -12.77 -12.10
N GLY A 108 -12.32 -13.05 -11.78
CA GLY A 108 -13.42 -12.86 -12.72
C GLY A 108 -13.62 -11.42 -13.21
N PHE A 109 -13.14 -10.44 -12.43
CA PHE A 109 -13.22 -9.03 -12.85
C PHE A 109 -12.15 -8.66 -13.89
N LEU A 110 -11.14 -9.49 -14.13
CA LEU A 110 -10.09 -9.20 -15.10
C LEU A 110 -10.59 -9.21 -16.55
N SER A 111 -11.61 -10.00 -16.87
CA SER A 111 -12.23 -10.05 -18.19
C SER A 111 -13.11 -8.84 -18.49
N ARG A 112 -13.52 -8.06 -17.48
CA ARG A 112 -14.29 -6.82 -17.66
C ARG A 112 -13.38 -5.71 -18.17
N ARG A 113 -13.90 -4.87 -19.07
CA ARG A 113 -13.12 -3.77 -19.66
C ARG A 113 -12.73 -2.73 -18.60
N ALA A 114 -11.43 -2.43 -18.48
CA ALA A 114 -10.92 -1.39 -17.59
C ALA A 114 -9.47 -1.02 -17.90
N THR A 115 -9.10 0.22 -17.63
CA THR A 115 -7.70 0.64 -17.48
C THR A 115 -7.23 0.25 -16.08
N ARG A 116 -6.24 -0.64 -15.99
CA ARG A 116 -5.76 -1.16 -14.72
C ARG A 116 -4.52 -0.44 -14.25
N ILE A 117 -4.56 0.01 -13.00
CA ILE A 117 -3.40 0.55 -12.28
C ILE A 117 -2.91 -0.55 -11.34
N CYS A 118 -1.71 -1.05 -11.59
CA CYS A 118 -1.02 -2.00 -10.72
C CYS A 118 -0.02 -1.27 -9.83
N VAL A 119 -0.05 -1.55 -8.53
CA VAL A 119 0.78 -0.88 -7.52
C VAL A 119 2.26 -1.28 -7.57
N SER A 120 2.61 -2.29 -8.35
CA SER A 120 3.99 -2.75 -8.56
C SER A 120 4.15 -3.50 -9.88
N PRO A 121 5.40 -3.61 -10.41
CA PRO A 121 5.68 -4.48 -11.56
C PRO A 121 5.25 -5.93 -11.35
N ALA A 122 5.47 -6.49 -10.16
CA ALA A 122 5.09 -7.86 -9.82
C ALA A 122 3.58 -8.11 -9.99
N VAL A 123 2.73 -7.15 -9.56
CA VAL A 123 1.29 -7.23 -9.77
C VAL A 123 0.95 -7.16 -11.25
N ALA A 124 1.58 -6.25 -12.01
CA ALA A 124 1.33 -6.10 -13.44
C ALA A 124 1.73 -7.35 -14.24
N GLU A 125 2.87 -7.94 -13.92
CA GLU A 125 3.35 -9.19 -14.54
C GLU A 125 2.40 -10.35 -14.25
N ALA A 126 1.97 -10.49 -12.99
CA ALA A 126 1.00 -11.53 -12.61
C ALA A 126 -0.32 -11.38 -13.38
N LEU A 127 -0.82 -10.16 -13.55
CA LEU A 127 -2.03 -9.91 -14.32
C LEU A 127 -1.82 -10.26 -15.82
N ARG A 128 -0.73 -9.81 -16.42
CA ARG A 128 -0.41 -10.11 -17.83
C ARG A 128 -0.32 -11.61 -18.08
N ALA A 129 0.29 -12.33 -17.16
CA ALA A 129 0.43 -13.79 -17.24
C ALA A 129 -0.91 -14.55 -17.27
N THR A 130 -2.00 -13.93 -16.77
CA THR A 130 -3.33 -14.58 -16.83
C THR A 130 -3.90 -14.68 -18.24
N GLY A 131 -3.51 -13.78 -19.15
CA GLY A 131 -4.03 -13.70 -20.52
C GLY A 131 -5.48 -13.25 -20.67
N ILE A 132 -6.19 -12.95 -19.57
CA ILE A 132 -7.63 -12.60 -19.58
C ILE A 132 -7.92 -11.13 -19.32
N CYS A 133 -6.90 -10.30 -19.09
CA CYS A 133 -7.11 -8.88 -18.81
C CYS A 133 -7.66 -8.15 -20.03
N ASN A 134 -8.86 -7.57 -19.87
CA ASN A 134 -9.48 -6.73 -20.89
C ASN A 134 -9.16 -5.26 -20.61
N GLY A 135 -8.27 -4.69 -21.43
CA GLY A 135 -7.81 -3.30 -21.36
C GLY A 135 -6.36 -3.13 -20.90
N PRO A 136 -5.85 -1.89 -20.93
CA PRO A 136 -4.46 -1.59 -20.67
C PRO A 136 -4.08 -1.78 -19.20
N ILE A 137 -2.80 -2.13 -18.96
CA ILE A 137 -2.20 -2.31 -17.64
C ILE A 137 -1.05 -1.32 -17.48
N HIS A 138 -1.20 -0.40 -16.53
CA HIS A 138 -0.21 0.59 -16.14
C HIS A 138 0.37 0.25 -14.76
N VAL A 139 1.65 0.55 -14.54
CA VAL A 139 2.28 0.46 -13.23
C VAL A 139 2.40 1.86 -12.67
N ILE A 140 1.70 2.13 -11.58
CA ILE A 140 1.86 3.34 -10.77
C ILE A 140 2.21 2.88 -9.36
N PRO A 141 3.50 2.90 -8.97
CA PRO A 141 3.91 2.49 -7.64
C PRO A 141 3.28 3.36 -6.57
N ASN A 142 2.92 2.75 -5.43
CA ASN A 142 2.37 3.52 -4.33
C ASN A 142 3.38 4.55 -3.81
N GLY A 143 2.91 5.77 -3.60
CA GLY A 143 3.65 6.84 -2.97
C GLY A 143 3.40 6.94 -1.46
N ILE A 144 4.31 7.62 -0.79
CA ILE A 144 4.22 8.03 0.62
C ILE A 144 4.02 9.54 0.68
N ASP A 145 3.10 9.98 1.52
CA ASP A 145 2.96 11.39 1.90
C ASP A 145 4.00 11.70 2.99
N PHE A 146 5.12 12.29 2.60
CA PHE A 146 6.22 12.64 3.51
C PHE A 146 5.80 13.67 4.55
N ASP A 147 4.83 14.54 4.22
CA ASP A 147 4.34 15.58 5.13
C ASP A 147 3.51 14.97 6.29
N LEU A 148 3.04 13.74 6.14
CA LEU A 148 2.32 12.99 7.17
C LEU A 148 3.22 12.06 8.00
N LEU A 149 4.51 11.97 7.69
CA LEU A 149 5.44 11.21 8.51
C LEU A 149 5.78 11.97 9.79
N PRO A 150 5.89 11.29 10.95
CA PRO A 150 6.30 11.95 12.18
C PRO A 150 7.70 12.54 12.04
N GLY A 151 7.83 13.84 12.32
CA GLY A 151 9.09 14.58 12.29
C GLY A 151 10.01 14.24 13.47
N GLY A 152 10.56 13.03 13.48
CA GLY A 152 11.35 12.52 14.59
C GLY A 152 10.47 11.87 15.66
N GLY A 153 10.52 10.55 15.80
CA GLY A 153 9.86 9.85 16.90
C GLY A 153 10.52 10.21 18.24
N ALA A 154 9.72 10.44 19.28
CA ALA A 154 10.26 10.37 20.64
C ALA A 154 10.97 9.02 20.79
N ALA A 155 12.22 9.04 21.22
CA ALA A 155 12.97 7.80 21.42
C ALA A 155 12.17 6.87 22.34
N THR A 156 11.66 5.77 21.82
CA THR A 156 10.90 4.78 22.61
C THR A 156 11.82 4.04 23.59
N GLY A 157 13.14 4.24 23.46
CA GLY A 157 14.15 3.47 24.16
C GLY A 157 14.31 2.04 23.59
N ALA A 158 13.55 1.66 22.59
CA ALA A 158 13.68 0.38 21.90
C ALA A 158 14.87 0.40 20.92
N ASP A 159 15.56 -0.74 20.83
CA ASP A 159 16.62 -0.95 19.85
C ASP A 159 16.03 -1.43 18.51
N VAL A 160 14.91 -2.16 18.59
CA VAL A 160 14.23 -2.77 17.43
C VAL A 160 12.73 -2.53 17.53
N PHE A 161 12.15 -1.95 16.49
CA PHE A 161 10.72 -2.02 16.22
C PHE A 161 10.44 -3.29 15.41
N LEU A 162 9.48 -4.11 15.86
CA LEU A 162 9.10 -5.35 15.21
C LEU A 162 7.63 -5.32 14.79
N GLY A 163 7.38 -4.99 13.51
CA GLY A 163 6.05 -4.98 12.90
C GLY A 163 5.66 -6.35 12.39
N GLY A 164 4.85 -7.08 13.16
CA GLY A 164 4.55 -8.50 12.92
C GLY A 164 3.07 -8.85 12.81
N ALA A 165 2.17 -7.88 12.62
CA ALA A 165 0.73 -8.11 12.57
C ALA A 165 0.27 -9.15 11.53
N LYS A 166 1.04 -9.34 10.45
CA LYS A 166 0.74 -10.33 9.41
C LYS A 166 1.31 -11.74 9.70
N GLN A 167 2.27 -11.84 10.60
CA GLN A 167 2.91 -13.09 11.02
C GLN A 167 3.10 -13.13 12.55
N PRO A 168 2.03 -13.07 13.38
CA PRO A 168 2.14 -12.94 14.82
C PRO A 168 2.95 -14.06 15.51
N PRO A 169 2.86 -15.33 15.08
CA PRO A 169 3.67 -16.40 15.70
C PRO A 169 5.18 -16.18 15.48
N LEU A 170 5.59 -15.84 14.25
CA LEU A 170 6.99 -15.55 13.94
C LEU A 170 7.48 -14.32 14.71
N ALA A 171 6.65 -13.27 14.76
CA ALA A 171 6.96 -12.03 15.47
C ALA A 171 7.20 -12.26 16.97
N ARG A 172 6.32 -13.02 17.63
CA ARG A 172 6.47 -13.35 19.06
C ARG A 172 7.75 -14.17 19.33
N ALA A 173 8.01 -15.18 18.49
CA ALA A 173 9.20 -16.01 18.61
C ALA A 173 10.50 -15.21 18.38
N LEU A 174 10.50 -14.31 17.39
CA LEU A 174 11.63 -13.42 17.12
C LEU A 174 11.84 -12.41 18.26
N ALA A 175 10.77 -11.81 18.77
CA ALA A 175 10.86 -10.88 19.90
C ALA A 175 11.48 -11.54 21.13
N ALA A 176 11.02 -12.75 21.49
CA ALA A 176 11.57 -13.50 22.60
C ALA A 176 13.07 -13.83 22.41
N ARG A 177 13.45 -14.19 21.17
CA ARG A 177 14.85 -14.44 20.83
C ARG A 177 15.71 -13.19 20.96
N LEU A 178 15.28 -12.07 20.41
CA LEU A 178 16.02 -10.80 20.48
C LEU A 178 16.13 -10.29 21.92
N GLN A 179 15.08 -10.42 22.73
CA GLN A 179 15.11 -10.05 24.15
C GLN A 179 16.09 -10.91 24.94
N ALA A 180 16.15 -12.22 24.66
CA ALA A 180 17.16 -13.11 25.27
C ALA A 180 18.61 -12.75 24.86
N GLU A 181 18.80 -12.11 23.72
CA GLU A 181 20.08 -11.57 23.25
C GLU A 181 20.36 -10.13 23.76
N GLY A 182 19.48 -9.58 24.61
CA GLY A 182 19.66 -8.28 25.28
C GLY A 182 19.09 -7.07 24.53
N TYR A 183 18.36 -7.25 23.40
CA TYR A 183 17.72 -6.15 22.70
C TYR A 183 16.40 -5.71 23.37
N ARG A 184 16.15 -4.41 23.41
CA ARG A 184 14.85 -3.85 23.78
C ARG A 184 13.96 -3.82 22.53
N VAL A 185 12.92 -4.67 22.53
CA VAL A 185 12.05 -4.87 21.37
C VAL A 185 10.69 -4.20 21.58
N ASP A 186 10.31 -3.32 20.68
CA ASP A 186 8.97 -2.78 20.57
C ASP A 186 8.16 -3.65 19.60
N LEU A 187 7.43 -4.65 20.14
CA LEU A 187 6.66 -5.62 19.35
C LEU A 187 5.26 -5.04 19.01
N GLN A 188 4.97 -4.95 17.71
CA GLN A 188 3.68 -4.50 17.20
C GLN A 188 2.98 -5.59 16.40
N ILE A 189 1.95 -6.21 16.96
CA ILE A 189 1.15 -7.28 16.33
C ILE A 189 -0.35 -6.96 16.33
N ASP A 190 -0.81 -6.07 17.20
CA ASP A 190 -2.20 -5.66 17.28
C ASP A 190 -2.46 -4.42 16.40
N PRO A 191 -3.72 -4.19 15.94
CA PRO A 191 -4.05 -2.98 15.20
C PRO A 191 -3.77 -1.71 16.00
N LEU A 192 -3.16 -0.72 15.36
CA LEU A 192 -2.94 0.63 15.90
C LEU A 192 -3.43 1.67 14.90
N PRO A 193 -3.81 2.87 15.37
CA PRO A 193 -3.90 4.03 14.51
C PRO A 193 -2.59 4.25 13.75
N ARG A 194 -2.68 4.62 12.46
CA ARG A 194 -1.51 4.74 11.59
C ARG A 194 -0.44 5.66 12.15
N GLN A 195 -0.83 6.80 12.73
CA GLN A 195 0.12 7.77 13.29
C GLN A 195 0.90 7.18 14.47
N ASP A 196 0.23 6.42 15.34
CA ASP A 196 0.87 5.75 16.48
C ASP A 196 1.83 4.66 15.99
N TYR A 197 1.44 3.89 14.98
CA TYR A 197 2.30 2.89 14.36
C TYR A 197 3.57 3.52 13.78
N LEU A 198 3.45 4.61 13.02
CA LEU A 198 4.57 5.34 12.44
C LEU A 198 5.45 5.98 13.52
N ALA A 199 4.86 6.56 14.56
CA ALA A 199 5.60 7.17 15.68
C ALA A 199 6.42 6.13 16.44
N ARG A 200 5.87 4.95 16.75
CA ARG A 200 6.60 3.85 17.38
C ARG A 200 7.74 3.36 16.49
N MET A 201 7.49 3.16 15.22
CA MET A 201 8.51 2.74 14.26
C MET A 201 9.62 3.79 14.13
N ALA A 202 9.29 5.08 14.15
CA ALA A 202 10.25 6.17 14.15
C ALA A 202 11.10 6.23 15.42
N GLY A 203 10.63 5.65 16.52
CA GLY A 203 11.31 5.65 17.83
C GLY A 203 12.46 4.64 17.96
N ALA A 204 12.61 3.68 17.04
CA ALA A 204 13.65 2.66 17.07
C ALA A 204 14.60 2.78 15.86
N PRO A 205 15.92 2.56 16.03
CA PRO A 205 16.88 2.67 14.91
C PRO A 205 16.75 1.55 13.87
N ILE A 206 16.23 0.38 14.25
CA ILE A 206 16.06 -0.79 13.39
C ILE A 206 14.56 -1.11 13.31
N ALA A 207 14.05 -1.33 12.10
CA ALA A 207 12.70 -1.80 11.85
C ALA A 207 12.74 -3.20 11.20
N VAL A 208 12.29 -4.21 11.93
CA VAL A 208 12.04 -5.55 11.41
C VAL A 208 10.57 -5.65 11.04
N LEU A 209 10.29 -5.92 9.78
CA LEU A 209 8.95 -5.89 9.23
C LEU A 209 8.62 -7.23 8.57
N LEU A 210 7.56 -7.87 9.02
CA LEU A 210 7.18 -9.22 8.60
C LEU A 210 5.96 -9.19 7.68
N PRO A 211 6.15 -9.13 6.33
CA PRO A 211 5.06 -9.19 5.36
C PRO A 211 4.43 -10.58 5.30
N CYS A 212 3.24 -10.71 4.66
CA CYS A 212 2.82 -11.99 4.10
C CYS A 212 3.80 -12.41 2.99
N ALA A 213 3.82 -13.71 2.67
CA ALA A 213 4.69 -14.23 1.60
C ALA A 213 4.43 -13.55 0.24
N GLU A 214 3.22 -13.07 0.02
CA GLU A 214 2.82 -12.39 -1.21
C GLU A 214 2.10 -11.08 -0.90
N GLU A 215 2.79 -9.99 -1.14
CA GLU A 215 2.25 -8.63 -1.05
C GLU A 215 2.24 -8.00 -2.44
N GLY A 216 1.25 -7.16 -2.71
CA GLY A 216 1.25 -6.37 -3.95
C GLY A 216 2.18 -5.16 -3.86
N PHE A 217 2.23 -4.54 -2.66
CA PHE A 217 3.15 -3.46 -2.30
C PHE A 217 3.22 -3.35 -0.77
N TYR A 218 4.41 -3.42 -0.22
CA TYR A 218 4.56 -3.48 1.23
C TYR A 218 4.92 -2.11 1.82
N LEU A 219 3.92 -1.23 1.95
CA LEU A 219 4.07 0.14 2.47
C LEU A 219 4.88 0.25 3.77
N PRO A 220 4.71 -0.63 4.79
CA PRO A 220 5.45 -0.47 6.04
C PRO A 220 6.97 -0.45 5.88
N ALA A 221 7.53 -1.23 4.96
CA ALA A 221 8.96 -1.22 4.72
C ALA A 221 9.42 0.09 4.06
N LEU A 222 8.64 0.61 3.11
CA LEU A 222 8.91 1.89 2.47
C LEU A 222 8.77 3.06 3.47
N GLU A 223 7.78 3.02 4.36
CA GLU A 223 7.57 4.00 5.43
C GLU A 223 8.75 4.00 6.42
N ALA A 224 9.27 2.83 6.79
CA ALA A 224 10.47 2.71 7.63
C ALA A 224 11.71 3.31 6.97
N MET A 225 11.89 3.11 5.65
CA MET A 225 12.95 3.72 4.86
C MET A 225 12.85 5.25 4.85
N ALA A 226 11.64 5.78 4.63
CA ALA A 226 11.37 7.21 4.64
C ALA A 226 11.63 7.84 6.03
N LEU A 227 11.34 7.09 7.10
CA LEU A 227 11.67 7.48 8.48
C LEU A 227 13.16 7.34 8.82
N GLY A 228 14.00 6.88 7.88
CA GLY A 228 15.44 6.71 8.06
C GLY A 228 15.80 5.57 9.00
N ARG A 229 14.99 4.51 9.06
CA ARG A 229 15.31 3.31 9.86
C ARG A 229 16.14 2.33 9.04
N VAL A 230 16.95 1.51 9.70
CA VAL A 230 17.53 0.33 9.07
C VAL A 230 16.40 -0.69 8.89
N VAL A 231 16.15 -1.10 7.67
CA VAL A 231 15.04 -2.01 7.36
C VAL A 231 15.54 -3.44 7.21
N ILE A 232 14.91 -4.35 7.95
CA ILE A 232 15.05 -5.80 7.80
C ILE A 232 13.68 -6.33 7.42
N CYS A 233 13.53 -6.82 6.18
CA CYS A 233 12.23 -7.21 5.65
C CYS A 233 12.41 -8.39 4.67
N PRO A 234 11.85 -9.59 4.96
CA PRO A 234 11.83 -10.68 4.01
C PRO A 234 11.25 -10.31 2.66
N ASP A 235 11.69 -10.99 1.60
CA ASP A 235 11.09 -10.83 0.28
C ASP A 235 9.62 -11.22 0.29
N CYS A 236 8.79 -10.38 -0.31
CA CYS A 236 7.34 -10.61 -0.44
C CYS A 236 6.81 -10.26 -1.85
N GLY A 237 7.70 -10.10 -2.83
CA GLY A 237 7.36 -9.68 -4.18
C GLY A 237 7.04 -8.19 -4.28
N GLY A 238 6.14 -7.69 -3.43
CA GLY A 238 5.68 -6.30 -3.44
C GLY A 238 6.67 -5.29 -2.84
N ASN A 239 7.80 -5.74 -2.31
CA ASN A 239 8.86 -4.86 -1.80
C ASN A 239 10.10 -4.79 -2.71
N ARG A 240 10.17 -5.59 -3.76
CA ARG A 240 11.36 -5.72 -4.63
C ARG A 240 11.72 -4.44 -5.40
N SER A 241 10.79 -3.49 -5.55
CA SER A 241 11.07 -2.22 -6.23
C SER A 241 11.84 -1.22 -5.36
N PHE A 242 11.93 -1.46 -4.05
CA PHE A 242 12.61 -0.56 -3.10
C PHE A 242 13.45 -1.29 -2.04
N CYS A 243 13.14 -2.53 -1.67
CA CYS A 243 14.02 -3.38 -0.87
C CYS A 243 15.01 -4.11 -1.80
N ILE A 244 16.27 -3.73 -1.72
CA ILE A 244 17.39 -4.34 -2.44
C ILE A 244 18.33 -4.87 -1.37
N ASP A 245 18.47 -6.20 -1.32
CA ASP A 245 19.25 -6.87 -0.27
C ASP A 245 20.71 -6.39 -0.23
N GLY A 246 21.17 -6.08 0.97
CA GLY A 246 22.52 -5.53 1.23
C GLY A 246 22.72 -4.09 0.77
N VAL A 247 21.71 -3.44 0.12
CA VAL A 247 21.81 -2.07 -0.42
C VAL A 247 20.86 -1.11 0.29
N THR A 248 19.56 -1.40 0.29
CA THR A 248 18.54 -0.56 0.90
C THR A 248 17.87 -1.21 2.12
N ALA A 249 17.97 -2.54 2.23
CA ALA A 249 17.44 -3.34 3.32
C ALA A 249 18.29 -4.60 3.48
N LEU A 250 18.12 -5.34 4.57
CA LEU A 250 18.48 -6.76 4.63
C LEU A 250 17.21 -7.59 4.40
N MET A 251 17.30 -8.59 3.54
CA MET A 251 16.16 -9.42 3.12
C MET A 251 16.37 -10.91 3.49
N PRO A 252 16.56 -11.23 4.79
CA PRO A 252 16.75 -12.61 5.20
C PRO A 252 15.48 -13.44 5.01
N PRO A 253 15.58 -14.78 4.97
CA PRO A 253 14.43 -15.66 5.03
C PRO A 253 13.53 -15.36 6.24
N ALA A 254 12.21 -15.52 6.07
CA ALA A 254 11.19 -15.29 7.11
C ALA A 254 11.24 -16.39 8.18
N ALA A 255 12.33 -16.45 8.95
CA ALA A 255 12.57 -17.39 10.05
C ALA A 255 13.32 -16.71 11.19
N VAL A 256 13.12 -17.20 12.42
CA VAL A 256 13.67 -16.55 13.64
C VAL A 256 15.17 -16.37 13.57
N ALA A 257 15.93 -17.41 13.23
CA ALA A 257 17.40 -17.36 13.25
C ALA A 257 17.98 -16.40 12.22
N PRO A 258 17.61 -16.42 10.92
CA PRO A 258 18.09 -15.45 9.93
C PRO A 258 17.73 -14.01 10.27
N LEU A 259 16.51 -13.77 10.77
CA LEU A 259 16.07 -12.43 11.18
C LEU A 259 16.87 -11.90 12.38
N ALA A 260 17.09 -12.72 13.39
CA ALA A 260 17.92 -12.34 14.55
C ALA A 260 19.38 -12.08 14.15
N GLN A 261 19.92 -12.90 13.24
CA GLN A 261 21.26 -12.70 12.70
C GLN A 261 21.39 -11.36 11.97
N ALA A 262 20.41 -11.00 11.14
CA ALA A 262 20.39 -9.71 10.44
C ALA A 262 20.32 -8.52 11.42
N VAL A 263 19.55 -8.61 12.51
CA VAL A 263 19.55 -7.60 13.59
C VAL A 263 20.92 -7.49 14.21
N ALA A 264 21.55 -8.61 14.58
CA ALA A 264 22.87 -8.63 15.17
C ALA A 264 23.95 -8.09 14.23
N GLU A 265 23.84 -8.33 12.93
CA GLU A 265 24.76 -7.84 11.91
C GLU A 265 24.76 -6.31 11.84
N VAL A 266 23.59 -5.68 11.68
CA VAL A 266 23.48 -4.22 11.58
C VAL A 266 23.79 -3.53 12.92
N SER A 267 23.52 -4.19 14.05
CA SER A 267 23.85 -3.67 15.38
C SER A 267 25.34 -3.63 15.64
N ARG A 268 26.09 -4.62 15.14
CA ARG A 268 27.56 -4.72 15.31
C ARG A 268 28.34 -3.97 14.22
N ASN A 269 27.68 -3.57 13.12
CA ASN A 269 28.31 -2.87 12.01
C ASN A 269 27.64 -1.51 11.75
N PRO A 270 28.03 -0.43 12.47
CA PRO A 270 27.47 0.91 12.26
C PRO A 270 27.66 1.45 10.84
N GLY A 271 28.75 1.07 10.17
CA GLY A 271 29.00 1.47 8.78
C GLY A 271 27.96 0.88 7.81
N LEU A 272 27.67 -0.42 7.94
CA LEU A 272 26.60 -1.06 7.18
C LEU A 272 25.24 -0.43 7.49
N ALA A 273 24.91 -0.24 8.76
CA ALA A 273 23.67 0.38 9.18
C ALA A 273 23.48 1.80 8.59
N GLN A 274 24.55 2.59 8.52
CA GLN A 274 24.52 3.92 7.93
C GLN A 274 24.34 3.86 6.41
N ALA A 275 25.07 2.98 5.73
CA ALA A 275 24.96 2.80 4.27
C ALA A 275 23.54 2.38 3.85
N LEU A 276 22.98 1.38 4.54
CA LEU A 276 21.61 0.92 4.30
C LEU A 276 20.59 2.07 4.48
N ARG A 277 20.69 2.81 5.59
CA ARG A 277 19.78 3.95 5.85
C ARG A 277 19.86 5.03 4.78
N GLN A 278 21.09 5.36 4.35
CA GLN A 278 21.27 6.40 3.33
C GLN A 278 20.67 5.97 2.00
N SER A 279 20.98 4.78 1.52
CA SER A 279 20.41 4.23 0.27
C SER A 279 18.91 4.07 0.35
N ALA A 280 18.37 3.59 1.48
CA ALA A 280 16.95 3.44 1.72
C ALA A 280 16.21 4.78 1.68
N LYS A 281 16.79 5.82 2.25
CA LYS A 281 16.23 7.17 2.22
C LYS A 281 16.19 7.74 0.79
N GLU A 282 17.22 7.51 0.00
CA GLU A 282 17.23 7.98 -1.40
C GLU A 282 16.17 7.25 -2.25
N ILE A 283 16.08 5.92 -2.15
CA ILE A 283 15.06 5.19 -2.91
C ILE A 283 13.64 5.55 -2.47
N SER A 284 13.41 5.82 -1.18
CA SER A 284 12.09 6.21 -0.68
C SER A 284 11.59 7.53 -1.30
N LYS A 285 12.47 8.46 -1.62
CA LYS A 285 12.10 9.73 -2.29
C LYS A 285 11.52 9.52 -3.69
N MET A 286 11.87 8.43 -4.37
CA MET A 286 11.29 8.09 -5.68
C MET A 286 9.82 7.67 -5.56
N HIS A 287 9.38 7.34 -4.35
CA HIS A 287 8.01 6.97 -4.02
C HIS A 287 7.25 8.12 -3.30
N ASP A 288 7.45 9.35 -3.75
CA ASP A 288 6.69 10.50 -3.25
C ASP A 288 5.23 10.41 -3.76
N ILE A 289 4.27 10.68 -2.88
CA ILE A 289 2.84 10.72 -3.22
C ILE A 289 2.53 11.72 -4.35
N ARG A 290 3.37 12.75 -4.50
CA ARG A 290 3.26 13.72 -5.59
C ARG A 290 3.57 13.10 -6.96
N SER A 291 4.53 12.17 -7.02
CA SER A 291 4.84 11.41 -8.24
C SER A 291 3.72 10.44 -8.61
N GLU A 292 3.14 9.74 -7.63
CA GLU A 292 1.96 8.90 -7.82
C GLU A 292 0.79 9.72 -8.36
N ARG A 293 0.52 10.88 -7.74
CA ARG A 293 -0.53 11.81 -8.18
C ARG A 293 -0.33 12.28 -9.61
N ALA A 294 0.89 12.72 -9.95
CA ALA A 294 1.20 13.20 -11.30
C ALA A 294 0.96 12.11 -12.35
N ALA A 295 1.45 10.89 -12.12
CA ALA A 295 1.26 9.76 -13.02
C ALA A 295 -0.23 9.38 -13.17
N PHE A 296 -0.98 9.42 -12.08
CA PHE A 296 -2.41 9.11 -12.11
C PHE A 296 -3.23 10.18 -12.83
N LEU A 297 -2.99 11.47 -12.56
CA LEU A 297 -3.72 12.55 -13.23
C LEU A 297 -3.38 12.61 -14.73
N ASP A 298 -2.14 12.28 -15.10
CA ASP A 298 -1.77 12.14 -16.50
C ASP A 298 -2.55 10.99 -17.17
N LEU A 299 -2.64 9.83 -16.52
CA LEU A 299 -3.44 8.71 -17.00
C LEU A 299 -4.92 9.11 -17.19
N LEU A 300 -5.52 9.83 -16.24
CA LEU A 300 -6.92 10.27 -16.34
C LEU A 300 -7.18 11.18 -17.55
N ARG A 301 -6.23 12.04 -17.94
CA ARG A 301 -6.37 12.91 -19.13
C ARG A 301 -6.52 12.12 -20.43
N HIS A 302 -6.03 10.89 -20.48
CA HIS A 302 -6.07 10.03 -21.66
C HIS A 302 -7.23 9.02 -21.65
N ILE A 303 -7.97 8.94 -20.53
CA ILE A 303 -9.10 8.00 -20.35
C ILE A 303 -10.45 8.71 -20.61
N GLY A 304 -10.52 10.00 -20.39
CA GLY A 304 -11.75 10.79 -20.56
C GLY A 304 -12.28 10.77 -22.00
N PRO A 305 -13.59 11.09 -22.17
CA PRO A 305 -14.22 11.17 -23.48
C PRO A 305 -13.61 12.24 -24.37
#